data_ddbc7a726468f09d8505dbd1870483fd
#
_entry.id   ddbc7a726468f09d8505dbd1870483fd
#
_cell.length_a   1.000
_cell.length_b   1.000
_cell.length_c   1.000
_cell.angle_alpha   90.00
_cell.angle_beta   90.00
_cell.angle_gamma   90.00
#
_symmetry.space_group_name_H-M   'P 1'
#
loop_
_entity.id
_entity.type
_entity.pdbx_description
1 polymer ?
#
loop_
_entity_poly.entity_id
_entity_poly.type
_entity_poly.pdbx_seq_one_letter_code
_entity_poly.pdbx_strand_id
1 'polypeptide(L)'
;KSSFKETEFMKIKKYIKRMEKNNETLRVLRHSCSHIMAQAVQKLFPQAKLAIGPAVENGFYYDFDLTDGHAFTEEDLTKIEEEMKNIIKQNLTFEKYVIPDVEKQIAEFKAEGEIYKAELLEEHKNDNPTLYLTKDKDGNVLFNDLCAGPHIPNTSYIKGNAIKLLKVAGAYWRGNEKNKMLQRIYATA
;
A
#
# COMPACT_ATOMS: atom_id res chain seq x y z
N LYS A 1 -38.64 -32.70 8.17
CA LYS A 1 -38.58 -31.21 8.25
C LYS A 1 -37.24 -30.66 8.84
N SER A 2 -36.50 -31.46 9.63
CA SER A 2 -35.20 -31.08 10.20
C SER A 2 -34.07 -31.04 9.16
N SER A 3 -33.97 -32.04 8.30
CA SER A 3 -32.90 -32.20 7.29
C SER A 3 -32.81 -31.06 6.24
N PHE A 4 -33.97 -30.50 5.85
CA PHE A 4 -34.00 -29.42 4.84
C PHE A 4 -33.45 -28.10 5.40
N LYS A 5 -33.77 -27.75 6.64
CA LYS A 5 -33.26 -26.55 7.32
C LYS A 5 -31.76 -26.64 7.57
N GLU A 6 -31.27 -27.83 7.90
CA GLU A 6 -29.84 -28.08 8.15
C GLU A 6 -29.00 -27.92 6.86
N THR A 7 -29.52 -28.38 5.72
CA THR A 7 -28.89 -28.25 4.40
C THR A 7 -28.82 -26.79 3.95
N GLU A 8 -29.88 -26.02 4.18
CA GLU A 8 -29.96 -24.59 3.85
C GLU A 8 -28.97 -23.78 4.71
N PHE A 9 -28.91 -24.08 6.00
CA PHE A 9 -27.96 -23.45 6.94
C PHE A 9 -26.51 -23.72 6.57
N MET A 10 -26.17 -24.92 6.13
CA MET A 10 -24.83 -25.27 5.64
C MET A 10 -24.46 -24.51 4.36
N LYS A 11 -25.40 -24.33 3.43
CA LYS A 11 -25.19 -23.52 2.22
C LYS A 11 -24.92 -22.07 2.56
N ILE A 12 -25.68 -21.48 3.49
CA ILE A 12 -25.47 -20.10 3.96
C ILE A 12 -24.10 -19.96 4.60
N LYS A 13 -23.71 -20.87 5.52
CA LYS A 13 -22.37 -20.85 6.13
C LYS A 13 -21.25 -20.90 5.08
N LYS A 14 -21.39 -21.78 4.08
CA LYS A 14 -20.41 -21.91 2.99
C LYS A 14 -20.35 -20.61 2.16
N TYR A 15 -21.48 -19.99 1.89
CA TYR A 15 -21.56 -18.71 1.17
C TYR A 15 -20.88 -17.60 1.97
N ILE A 16 -21.19 -17.43 3.26
CA ILE A 16 -20.58 -16.43 4.14
C ILE A 16 -19.07 -16.61 4.17
N LYS A 17 -18.57 -17.82 4.41
CA LYS A 17 -17.13 -18.13 4.43
C LYS A 17 -16.44 -17.81 3.11
N ARG A 18 -17.13 -18.01 1.98
CA ARG A 18 -16.62 -17.63 0.66
C ARG A 18 -16.55 -16.11 0.47
N MET A 19 -17.55 -15.38 0.96
CA MET A 19 -17.57 -13.90 0.91
C MET A 19 -16.46 -13.31 1.78
N GLU A 20 -16.28 -13.82 3.00
CA GLU A 20 -15.19 -13.39 3.89
C GLU A 20 -13.82 -13.62 3.25
N LYS A 21 -13.59 -14.78 2.65
CA LYS A 21 -12.34 -15.09 1.95
C LYS A 21 -12.11 -14.17 0.74
N ASN A 22 -13.15 -13.86 -0.02
CA ASN A 22 -13.05 -12.95 -1.17
C ASN A 22 -12.72 -11.53 -0.70
N ASN A 23 -13.34 -11.06 0.38
CA ASN A 23 -13.07 -9.74 0.95
C ASN A 23 -11.63 -9.62 1.45
N GLU A 24 -11.11 -10.64 2.13
CA GLU A 24 -9.72 -10.65 2.58
C GLU A 24 -8.74 -10.68 1.41
N THR A 25 -9.01 -11.48 0.37
CA THR A 25 -8.18 -11.52 -0.84
C THR A 25 -8.17 -10.16 -1.53
N LEU A 26 -9.31 -9.49 -1.62
CA LEU A 26 -9.42 -8.16 -2.22
C LEU A 26 -8.68 -7.11 -1.38
N ARG A 27 -8.77 -7.20 -0.05
CA ARG A 27 -8.03 -6.32 0.87
C ARG A 27 -6.51 -6.45 0.66
N VAL A 28 -5.98 -7.66 0.57
CA VAL A 28 -4.55 -7.93 0.31
C VAL A 28 -4.13 -7.37 -1.05
N LEU A 29 -4.94 -7.57 -2.09
CA LEU A 29 -4.68 -7.03 -3.42
C LEU A 29 -4.63 -5.49 -3.40
N ARG A 30 -5.60 -4.84 -2.78
CA ARG A 30 -5.66 -3.38 -2.64
C ARG A 30 -4.48 -2.82 -1.85
N HIS A 31 -4.06 -3.51 -0.79
CA HIS A 31 -2.86 -3.14 -0.04
C HIS A 31 -1.60 -3.21 -0.93
N SER A 32 -1.48 -4.24 -1.76
CA SER A 32 -0.37 -4.33 -2.72
C SER A 32 -0.44 -3.24 -3.79
N CYS A 33 -1.64 -2.88 -4.25
CA CYS A 33 -1.83 -1.74 -5.16
C CYS A 33 -1.40 -0.41 -4.53
N SER A 34 -1.58 -0.21 -3.21
CA SER A 34 -1.12 1.00 -2.54
C SER A 34 0.41 1.12 -2.55
N HIS A 35 1.14 0.02 -2.40
CA HIS A 35 2.60 -0.02 -2.54
C HIS A 35 3.05 0.28 -3.98
N ILE A 36 2.34 -0.23 -4.98
CA ILE A 36 2.62 0.08 -6.40
C ILE A 36 2.38 1.56 -6.67
N MET A 37 1.34 2.15 -6.10
CA MET A 37 1.09 3.60 -6.20
C MET A 37 2.22 4.40 -5.56
N ALA A 38 2.67 4.02 -4.36
CA ALA A 38 3.78 4.68 -3.68
C ALA A 38 5.07 4.59 -4.51
N GLN A 39 5.38 3.43 -5.09
CA GLN A 39 6.52 3.25 -5.98
C GLN A 39 6.43 4.13 -7.23
N ALA A 40 5.25 4.22 -7.85
CA ALA A 40 5.01 5.07 -9.02
C ALA A 40 5.18 6.56 -8.67
N VAL A 41 4.63 7.01 -7.55
CA VAL A 41 4.78 8.39 -7.09
C VAL A 41 6.25 8.71 -6.81
N GLN A 42 6.97 7.86 -6.09
CA GLN A 42 8.38 8.09 -5.77
C GLN A 42 9.26 8.16 -7.03
N LYS A 43 8.93 7.38 -8.06
CA LYS A 43 9.63 7.42 -9.35
C LYS A 43 9.40 8.73 -10.11
N LEU A 44 8.15 9.22 -10.13
CA LEU A 44 7.76 10.44 -10.86
C LEU A 44 8.04 11.71 -10.07
N PHE A 45 8.00 11.62 -8.74
CA PHE A 45 8.21 12.71 -7.79
C PHE A 45 9.24 12.29 -6.73
N PRO A 46 10.55 12.29 -7.06
CA PRO A 46 11.59 11.78 -6.15
C PRO A 46 11.66 12.51 -4.81
N GLN A 47 11.18 13.77 -4.74
CA GLN A 47 11.09 14.55 -3.52
C GLN A 47 9.95 14.12 -2.59
N ALA A 48 8.99 13.32 -3.07
CA ALA A 48 7.85 12.86 -2.27
C ALA A 48 8.31 11.97 -1.12
N LYS A 49 7.86 12.29 0.09
CA LYS A 49 8.03 11.46 1.27
C LYS A 49 6.78 10.63 1.50
N LEU A 50 7.00 9.37 1.84
CA LEU A 50 5.94 8.38 1.97
C LEU A 50 5.47 8.30 3.42
N ALA A 51 4.16 8.30 3.64
CA ALA A 51 3.58 8.11 4.96
C ALA A 51 2.96 6.72 5.10
N ILE A 52 1.67 6.58 4.88
CA ILE A 52 0.94 5.31 4.99
C ILE A 52 -0.04 5.10 3.86
N GLY A 53 -0.28 3.83 3.52
CA GLY A 53 -1.20 3.45 2.44
C GLY A 53 -2.01 2.18 2.70
N PRO A 54 -3.07 2.25 3.55
CA PRO A 54 -3.90 1.09 3.83
C PRO A 54 -4.91 0.79 2.71
N ALA A 55 -5.33 -0.47 2.65
CA ALA A 55 -6.56 -0.84 1.97
C ALA A 55 -7.77 -0.39 2.80
N VAL A 56 -8.82 0.05 2.12
CA VAL A 56 -10.11 0.44 2.72
C VAL A 56 -11.26 -0.34 2.04
N GLU A 57 -12.48 -0.17 2.54
CA GLU A 57 -13.64 -0.96 2.11
C GLU A 57 -13.83 -0.95 0.58
N ASN A 58 -13.71 0.22 -0.06
CA ASN A 58 -13.98 0.40 -1.48
C ASN A 58 -12.74 0.70 -2.33
N GLY A 59 -11.55 0.50 -1.78
CA GLY A 59 -10.32 0.81 -2.50
C GLY A 59 -9.09 0.83 -1.62
N PHE A 60 -8.25 1.80 -1.86
CA PHE A 60 -7.04 2.06 -1.09
C PHE A 60 -6.66 3.53 -1.20
N TYR A 61 -5.76 3.98 -0.35
CA TYR A 61 -5.12 5.28 -0.49
C TYR A 61 -3.65 5.22 -0.10
N TYR A 62 -2.92 6.27 -0.39
CA TYR A 62 -1.59 6.51 0.15
C TYR A 62 -1.39 8.01 0.41
N ASP A 63 -0.72 8.33 1.51
CA ASP A 63 -0.45 9.69 1.95
C ASP A 63 0.99 10.08 1.60
N PHE A 64 1.14 11.23 0.96
CA PHE A 64 2.41 11.77 0.47
C PHE A 64 2.66 13.17 1.00
N ASP A 65 3.93 13.46 1.29
CA ASP A 65 4.42 14.80 1.53
C ASP A 65 5.30 15.23 0.34
N LEU A 66 4.80 16.17 -0.46
CA LEU A 66 5.59 16.80 -1.51
C LEU A 66 6.32 18.01 -0.94
N THR A 67 7.60 17.82 -0.64
CA THR A 67 8.42 18.77 0.12
C THR A 67 8.71 20.09 -0.63
N ASP A 68 8.48 20.14 -1.92
CA ASP A 68 8.64 21.31 -2.79
C ASP A 68 7.38 22.19 -2.91
N GLY A 69 6.29 21.80 -2.22
CA GLY A 69 5.02 22.51 -2.25
C GLY A 69 4.16 22.21 -3.47
N HIS A 70 4.56 21.28 -4.34
CA HIS A 70 3.72 20.81 -5.44
C HIS A 70 2.42 20.20 -4.92
N ALA A 71 1.29 20.52 -5.57
CA ALA A 71 0.02 19.87 -5.33
C ALA A 71 -0.31 18.94 -6.51
N PHE A 72 -0.64 17.68 -6.22
CA PHE A 72 -1.03 16.75 -7.28
C PHE A 72 -2.21 17.27 -8.09
N THR A 73 -2.06 17.23 -9.41
CA THR A 73 -3.08 17.59 -10.39
C THR A 73 -3.76 16.36 -10.98
N GLU A 74 -4.84 16.54 -11.74
CA GLU A 74 -5.47 15.44 -12.49
C GLU A 74 -4.52 14.84 -13.53
N GLU A 75 -3.65 15.66 -14.13
CA GLU A 75 -2.61 15.19 -15.05
C GLU A 75 -1.59 14.31 -14.33
N ASP A 76 -1.19 14.67 -13.10
CA ASP A 76 -0.31 13.86 -12.28
C ASP A 76 -0.95 12.52 -11.94
N LEU A 77 -2.23 12.48 -11.58
CA LEU A 77 -2.95 11.23 -11.32
C LEU A 77 -2.94 10.32 -12.57
N THR A 78 -3.13 10.89 -13.75
CA THR A 78 -3.06 10.14 -15.01
C THR A 78 -1.68 9.52 -15.22
N LYS A 79 -0.61 10.30 -15.03
CA LYS A 79 0.78 9.82 -15.14
C LYS A 79 1.12 8.74 -14.10
N ILE A 80 0.67 8.93 -12.87
CA ILE A 80 0.85 7.95 -11.79
C ILE A 80 0.14 6.62 -12.13
N GLU A 81 -1.10 6.69 -12.61
CA GLU A 81 -1.88 5.50 -12.99
C GLU A 81 -1.20 4.74 -14.15
N GLU A 82 -0.68 5.44 -15.14
CA GLU A 82 0.09 4.85 -16.25
C GLU A 82 1.36 4.17 -15.75
N GLU A 83 2.11 4.83 -14.86
CA GLU A 83 3.32 4.24 -14.27
C GLU A 83 3.00 3.03 -13.39
N MET A 84 1.90 3.04 -12.64
CA MET A 84 1.43 1.86 -11.91
C MET A 84 1.19 0.67 -12.86
N LYS A 85 0.56 0.91 -14.00
CA LYS A 85 0.34 -0.13 -15.04
C LYS A 85 1.67 -0.65 -15.61
N ASN A 86 2.67 0.22 -15.77
CA ASN A 86 4.00 -0.18 -16.22
C ASN A 86 4.73 -1.04 -15.17
N ILE A 87 4.62 -0.69 -13.89
CA ILE A 87 5.17 -1.46 -12.78
C ILE A 87 4.53 -2.86 -12.72
N ILE A 88 3.21 -2.95 -12.84
CA ILE A 88 2.48 -4.22 -12.82
C ILE A 88 2.95 -5.18 -13.92
N LYS A 89 3.22 -4.68 -15.12
CA LYS A 89 3.70 -5.48 -16.26
C LYS A 89 5.07 -6.11 -16.06
N GLN A 90 5.85 -5.62 -15.09
CA GLN A 90 7.20 -6.11 -14.83
C GLN A 90 7.23 -7.43 -14.04
N ASN A 91 6.10 -7.95 -13.58
CA ASN A 91 6.01 -9.18 -12.77
C ASN A 91 6.88 -9.14 -11.51
N LEU A 92 6.79 -8.04 -10.76
CA LEU A 92 7.55 -7.85 -9.53
C LEU A 92 6.99 -8.72 -8.41
N THR A 93 7.88 -9.20 -7.55
CA THR A 93 7.52 -9.97 -6.35
C THR A 93 7.51 -9.11 -5.10
N PHE A 94 6.68 -9.45 -4.12
CA PHE A 94 6.65 -8.84 -2.80
C PHE A 94 7.27 -9.80 -1.78
N GLU A 95 8.33 -9.37 -1.12
CA GLU A 95 9.06 -10.17 -0.14
C GLU A 95 9.08 -9.49 1.22
N LYS A 96 8.67 -10.22 2.25
CA LYS A 96 8.73 -9.76 3.63
C LYS A 96 10.17 -9.81 4.13
N TYR A 97 10.65 -8.71 4.68
CA TYR A 97 11.98 -8.57 5.24
C TYR A 97 11.89 -8.13 6.71
N VAL A 98 12.31 -9.00 7.62
CA VAL A 98 12.42 -8.67 9.04
C VAL A 98 13.63 -7.75 9.23
N ILE A 99 13.43 -6.60 9.85
CA ILE A 99 14.50 -5.63 10.07
C ILE A 99 15.45 -6.16 11.16
N PRO A 100 16.71 -6.48 10.83
CA PRO A 100 17.63 -7.09 11.80
C PRO A 100 18.21 -6.08 12.79
N ASP A 101 18.35 -4.82 12.40
CA ASP A 101 18.86 -3.71 13.21
C ASP A 101 17.93 -2.50 13.03
N VAL A 102 17.00 -2.38 13.95
CA VAL A 102 15.94 -1.35 13.89
C VAL A 102 16.50 0.05 14.05
N GLU A 103 17.47 0.25 14.95
CA GLU A 103 18.08 1.57 15.18
C GLU A 103 18.86 2.05 13.93
N LYS A 104 19.54 1.13 13.26
CA LYS A 104 20.22 1.42 12.00
C LYS A 104 19.21 1.81 10.93
N GLN A 105 18.09 1.06 10.79
CA GLN A 105 17.05 1.35 9.80
C GLN A 105 16.37 2.70 10.06
N ILE A 106 16.16 3.08 11.32
CA ILE A 106 15.65 4.41 11.69
C ILE A 106 16.63 5.50 11.23
N ALA A 107 17.94 5.30 11.48
CA ALA A 107 18.96 6.26 11.06
C ALA A 107 19.02 6.38 9.51
N GLU A 108 18.87 5.29 8.78
CA GLU A 108 18.79 5.28 7.31
C GLU A 108 17.58 6.07 6.81
N PHE A 109 16.39 5.82 7.34
CA PHE A 109 15.20 6.59 6.98
C PHE A 109 15.35 8.09 7.26
N LYS A 110 15.95 8.45 8.40
CA LYS A 110 16.23 9.86 8.72
C LYS A 110 17.21 10.48 7.72
N ALA A 111 18.26 9.75 7.33
CA ALA A 111 19.26 10.23 6.37
C ALA A 111 18.64 10.40 4.96
N GLU A 112 17.69 9.57 4.57
CA GLU A 112 16.94 9.65 3.31
C GLU A 112 15.82 10.70 3.36
N GLY A 113 15.56 11.29 4.53
CA GLY A 113 14.48 12.24 4.74
C GLY A 113 13.08 11.58 4.81
N GLU A 114 13.00 10.26 4.96
CA GLU A 114 11.76 9.51 5.15
C GLU A 114 11.28 9.62 6.60
N ILE A 115 10.93 10.84 6.99
CA ILE A 115 10.62 11.21 8.39
C ILE A 115 9.41 10.47 8.95
N TYR A 116 8.40 10.21 8.13
CA TYR A 116 7.18 9.51 8.54
C TYR A 116 7.45 8.02 8.80
N LYS A 117 8.25 7.38 7.95
CA LYS A 117 8.70 5.99 8.15
C LYS A 117 9.61 5.87 9.38
N ALA A 118 10.52 6.84 9.59
CA ALA A 118 11.37 6.87 10.77
C ALA A 118 10.57 6.99 12.07
N GLU A 119 9.56 7.86 12.10
CA GLU A 119 8.68 8.05 13.25
C GLU A 119 7.84 6.80 13.55
N LEU A 120 7.24 6.19 12.52
CA LEU A 120 6.47 4.94 12.67
C LEU A 120 7.35 3.79 13.15
N LEU A 121 8.56 3.67 12.62
CA LEU A 121 9.48 2.61 13.00
C LEU A 121 9.95 2.79 14.46
N GLU A 122 10.20 4.01 14.91
CA GLU A 122 10.53 4.32 16.30
C GLU A 122 9.43 3.87 17.28
N GLU A 123 8.15 4.09 16.90
CA GLU A 123 7.00 3.66 17.72
C GLU A 123 6.85 2.15 17.81
N HIS A 124 7.13 1.46 16.72
CA HIS A 124 6.94 0.01 16.59
C HIS A 124 8.24 -0.80 16.72
N LYS A 125 9.30 -0.20 17.20
CA LYS A 125 10.63 -0.82 17.22
C LYS A 125 10.72 -2.14 18.00
N ASN A 126 9.82 -2.36 18.96
CA ASN A 126 9.75 -3.59 19.75
C ASN A 126 8.77 -4.64 19.21
N ASP A 127 8.08 -4.35 18.10
CA ASP A 127 7.01 -5.19 17.54
C ASP A 127 7.50 -6.11 16.41
N ASN A 128 8.80 -6.38 16.34
CA ASN A 128 9.43 -7.10 15.22
C ASN A 128 9.07 -6.48 13.86
N PRO A 129 9.39 -5.21 13.64
CA PRO A 129 8.96 -4.50 12.44
C PRO A 129 9.55 -5.09 11.17
N THR A 130 8.80 -4.96 10.09
CA THR A 130 9.17 -5.51 8.80
C THR A 130 9.07 -4.48 7.69
N LEU A 131 9.90 -4.65 6.67
CA LEU A 131 9.72 -4.04 5.37
C LEU A 131 9.10 -5.07 4.41
N TYR A 132 8.43 -4.57 3.39
CA TYR A 132 8.16 -5.33 2.19
C TYR A 132 8.99 -4.79 1.04
N LEU A 133 9.76 -5.69 0.44
CA LEU A 133 10.64 -5.40 -0.69
C LEU A 133 9.92 -5.76 -1.97
N THR A 134 9.86 -4.82 -2.91
CA THR A 134 9.37 -5.10 -4.26
C THR A 134 10.59 -5.37 -5.14
N LYS A 135 10.68 -6.59 -5.69
CA LYS A 135 11.84 -7.08 -6.41
C LYS A 135 11.51 -7.44 -7.87
N ASP A 136 12.48 -7.23 -8.74
CA ASP A 136 12.44 -7.73 -10.11
C ASP A 136 12.83 -9.22 -10.19
N LYS A 137 12.79 -9.78 -11.40
CA LYS A 137 13.15 -11.18 -11.68
C LYS A 137 14.61 -11.52 -11.37
N ASP A 138 15.48 -10.54 -11.35
CA ASP A 138 16.91 -10.67 -11.10
C ASP A 138 17.24 -10.48 -9.60
N GLY A 139 16.22 -10.25 -8.76
CA GLY A 139 16.34 -10.07 -7.32
C GLY A 139 16.71 -8.63 -6.89
N ASN A 140 16.75 -7.67 -7.82
CA ASN A 140 17.01 -6.28 -7.46
C ASN A 140 15.80 -5.69 -6.72
N VAL A 141 16.07 -4.99 -5.61
CA VAL A 141 15.05 -4.26 -4.86
C VAL A 141 14.76 -2.94 -5.57
N LEU A 142 13.56 -2.80 -6.11
CA LEU A 142 13.12 -1.59 -6.81
C LEU A 142 12.37 -0.62 -5.90
N PHE A 143 11.79 -1.14 -4.83
CA PHE A 143 11.02 -0.35 -3.86
C PHE A 143 10.98 -1.09 -2.51
N ASN A 144 10.88 -0.36 -1.42
CA ASN A 144 10.61 -0.91 -0.10
C ASN A 144 9.65 -0.02 0.67
N ASP A 145 8.86 -0.64 1.53
CA ASP A 145 7.98 0.10 2.42
C ASP A 145 7.88 -0.55 3.80
N LEU A 146 7.71 0.28 4.83
CA LEU A 146 7.47 -0.18 6.20
C LEU A 146 6.04 -0.73 6.30
N CYS A 147 5.92 -2.04 6.49
CA CYS A 147 4.64 -2.71 6.39
C CYS A 147 4.65 -4.08 7.07
N ALA A 148 3.56 -4.42 7.75
CA ALA A 148 3.37 -5.75 8.33
C ALA A 148 2.84 -6.78 7.33
N GLY A 149 2.31 -6.34 6.20
CA GLY A 149 1.64 -7.20 5.21
C GLY A 149 0.21 -7.57 5.61
N PRO A 150 -0.35 -8.62 4.99
CA PRO A 150 0.20 -9.38 3.88
C PRO A 150 0.12 -8.68 2.51
N HIS A 151 0.84 -9.22 1.53
CA HIS A 151 0.79 -8.81 0.13
C HIS A 151 0.50 -10.01 -0.79
N ILE A 152 0.05 -9.73 -2.01
CA ILE A 152 -0.01 -10.75 -3.07
C ILE A 152 1.40 -11.23 -3.43
N PRO A 153 1.56 -12.45 -3.97
CA PRO A 153 2.89 -12.99 -4.28
C PRO A 153 3.66 -12.17 -5.31
N ASN A 154 2.97 -11.66 -6.34
CA ASN A 154 3.56 -10.83 -7.38
C ASN A 154 2.52 -9.98 -8.09
N THR A 155 2.97 -9.00 -8.89
CA THR A 155 2.11 -8.03 -9.55
C THR A 155 1.24 -8.63 -10.67
N SER A 156 1.51 -9.85 -11.16
CA SER A 156 0.69 -10.51 -12.18
C SER A 156 -0.72 -10.86 -11.71
N TYR A 157 -0.96 -10.88 -10.40
CA TYR A 157 -2.29 -11.04 -9.81
C TYR A 157 -3.19 -9.81 -10.00
N ILE A 158 -2.62 -8.67 -10.41
CA ILE A 158 -3.34 -7.42 -10.60
C ILE A 158 -3.64 -7.24 -12.10
N LYS A 159 -4.91 -7.03 -12.41
CA LYS A 159 -5.32 -6.57 -13.74
C LYS A 159 -5.17 -5.06 -13.81
N GLY A 160 -4.21 -4.57 -14.59
CA GLY A 160 -3.91 -3.14 -14.66
C GLY A 160 -5.08 -2.24 -15.06
N ASN A 161 -6.05 -2.77 -15.82
CA ASN A 161 -7.28 -2.05 -16.17
C ASN A 161 -8.33 -1.98 -15.03
N ALA A 162 -8.11 -2.70 -13.92
CA ALA A 162 -8.98 -2.61 -12.75
C ALA A 162 -8.60 -1.45 -11.83
N ILE A 163 -7.39 -0.91 -11.94
CA ILE A 163 -6.92 0.19 -11.10
C ILE A 163 -7.41 1.52 -11.67
N LYS A 164 -7.94 2.37 -10.77
CA LYS A 164 -8.31 3.75 -11.08
C LYS A 164 -7.95 4.66 -9.93
N LEU A 165 -7.17 5.70 -10.20
CA LEU A 165 -6.96 6.80 -9.26
C LEU A 165 -8.17 7.74 -9.33
N LEU A 166 -8.70 8.12 -8.16
CA LEU A 166 -10.00 8.79 -8.07
C LEU A 166 -9.88 10.28 -7.81
N LYS A 167 -9.13 10.64 -6.76
CA LYS A 167 -9.02 12.03 -6.31
C LYS A 167 -7.85 12.23 -5.35
N VAL A 168 -7.47 13.47 -5.18
CA VAL A 168 -6.57 13.93 -4.12
C VAL A 168 -7.36 14.68 -3.06
N ALA A 169 -7.01 14.49 -1.79
CA ALA A 169 -7.54 15.25 -0.67
C ALA A 169 -6.44 15.55 0.36
N GLY A 170 -6.58 16.62 1.13
CA GLY A 170 -5.72 16.87 2.27
C GLY A 170 -6.03 15.91 3.42
N ALA A 171 -4.99 15.45 4.10
CA ALA A 171 -5.11 14.61 5.29
C ALA A 171 -3.98 14.96 6.27
N TYR A 172 -4.33 15.39 7.47
CA TYR A 172 -3.32 15.67 8.48
C TYR A 172 -2.62 14.39 8.94
N TRP A 173 -1.29 14.45 9.07
CA TRP A 173 -0.51 13.35 9.64
C TRP A 173 -1.08 12.96 11.00
N ARG A 174 -1.37 11.66 11.17
CA ARG A 174 -2.02 11.08 12.37
C ARG A 174 -3.39 11.69 12.69
N GLY A 175 -4.09 12.27 11.72
CA GLY A 175 -5.38 12.90 11.92
C GLY A 175 -5.37 14.13 12.85
N ASN A 176 -4.21 14.68 13.14
CA ASN A 176 -4.06 15.82 14.04
C ASN A 176 -3.80 17.09 13.23
N GLU A 177 -4.69 18.07 13.34
CA GLU A 177 -4.61 19.36 12.63
C GLU A 177 -3.36 20.21 12.95
N LYS A 178 -2.67 19.87 14.06
CA LYS A 178 -1.38 20.51 14.42
C LYS A 178 -0.21 19.94 13.64
N ASN A 179 -0.38 18.78 13.04
CA ASN A 179 0.63 18.14 12.20
C ASN A 179 0.53 18.63 10.77
N LYS A 180 1.54 18.29 9.95
CA LYS A 180 1.56 18.63 8.54
C LYS A 180 0.36 18.02 7.80
N MET A 181 -0.25 18.81 6.91
CA MET A 181 -1.23 18.31 5.97
C MET A 181 -0.51 17.61 4.82
N LEU A 182 -0.82 16.33 4.65
CA LEU A 182 -0.34 15.49 3.56
C LEU A 182 -1.33 15.47 2.41
N GLN A 183 -0.88 14.99 1.26
CA GLN A 183 -1.74 14.76 0.10
C GLN A 183 -2.09 13.27 0.01
N ARG A 184 -3.38 12.98 0.14
CA ARG A 184 -3.92 11.63 0.04
C ARG A 184 -4.46 11.37 -1.34
N ILE A 185 -3.91 10.38 -2.03
CA ILE A 185 -4.47 9.88 -3.29
C ILE A 185 -5.37 8.70 -2.99
N TYR A 186 -6.66 8.82 -3.32
CA TYR A 186 -7.64 7.74 -3.26
C TYR A 186 -7.69 6.99 -4.58
N ALA A 187 -7.78 5.66 -4.49
CA ALA A 187 -7.85 4.77 -5.63
C ALA A 187 -8.77 3.57 -5.38
N THR A 188 -9.13 2.87 -6.45
CA THR A 188 -9.86 1.61 -6.40
C THR A 188 -9.16 0.54 -7.25
N ALA A 189 -9.43 -0.73 -6.93
CA ALA A 189 -8.98 -1.92 -7.67
C ALA A 189 -9.95 -3.08 -7.44
#